data_a3577c761561de40b80a6f1d5bebb169
#
_entry.id   a3577c761561de40b80a6f1d5bebb169
#
_cell.length_a   1.000
_cell.length_b   1.000
_cell.length_c   1.000
_cell.angle_alpha   90.00
_cell.angle_beta   90.00
_cell.angle_gamma   90.00
#
_symmetry.space_group_name_H-M   'P 1'
#
loop_
_entity.id
_entity.type
_entity.pdbx_description
1 polymer ?
#
loop_
_entity_poly.entity_id
_entity_poly.type
_entity_poly.pdbx_seq_one_letter_code
_entity_poly.pdbx_strand_id
1 'polypeptide(L)'
;MDRSACAWLITRHIDPHAQIFFVQAEELPRAIEEGALPFHNTVSEEPGTRERTSFQELLAEYRLDESNPALALLGEIVYGAETKEPGSIEEAEGLRAIAKGMNALSHGDQEMAEHMAPVFDALYAYCVRRVAGLRGWANEDSVEMSSGKRG
;
A
#
# COMPACT_ATOMS: atom_id res chain seq x y z
N MET A 1 2.97 8.17 -2.53
CA MET A 1 2.59 6.98 -1.73
C MET A 1 2.66 5.71 -2.55
N ASP A 2 2.18 5.67 -3.78
CA ASP A 2 2.19 4.48 -4.65
C ASP A 2 3.58 3.82 -4.78
N ARG A 3 4.66 4.61 -4.92
CA ARG A 3 6.05 4.11 -4.90
C ARG A 3 6.40 3.34 -3.62
N SER A 4 5.97 3.85 -2.46
CA SER A 4 6.22 3.19 -1.17
C SER A 4 5.42 1.89 -1.05
N ALA A 5 4.19 1.87 -1.56
CA ALA A 5 3.36 0.67 -1.63
C ALA A 5 3.99 -0.39 -2.54
N CYS A 6 4.51 0.01 -3.72
CA CYS A 6 5.22 -0.89 -4.63
C CYS A 6 6.48 -1.47 -3.98
N ALA A 7 7.30 -0.65 -3.32
CA ALA A 7 8.50 -1.11 -2.63
C ALA A 7 8.17 -2.13 -1.52
N TRP A 8 7.10 -1.87 -0.76
CA TRP A 8 6.59 -2.80 0.25
C TRP A 8 6.12 -4.11 -0.38
N LEU A 9 5.31 -4.06 -1.44
CA LEU A 9 4.80 -5.26 -2.13
C LEU A 9 5.95 -6.13 -2.65
N ILE A 10 6.94 -5.51 -3.30
CA ILE A 10 8.10 -6.23 -3.82
C ILE A 10 8.82 -6.94 -2.68
N THR A 11 9.19 -6.24 -1.63
CA THR A 11 10.02 -6.79 -0.55
C THR A 11 9.27 -7.76 0.37
N ARG A 12 7.94 -7.70 0.45
CA ARG A 12 7.14 -8.58 1.30
C ARG A 12 6.54 -9.79 0.58
N HIS A 13 6.21 -9.65 -0.72
CA HIS A 13 5.41 -10.65 -1.42
C HIS A 13 6.00 -11.15 -2.74
N ILE A 14 7.00 -10.47 -3.31
CA ILE A 14 7.60 -10.84 -4.60
C ILE A 14 9.01 -11.35 -4.39
N ASP A 15 9.91 -10.51 -3.87
CA ASP A 15 11.31 -10.86 -3.63
C ASP A 15 11.81 -10.20 -2.32
N PRO A 16 11.94 -10.97 -1.23
CA PRO A 16 12.41 -10.44 0.06
C PRO A 16 13.89 -9.99 0.05
N HIS A 17 14.64 -10.33 -1.00
CA HIS A 17 16.04 -9.93 -1.18
C HIS A 17 16.19 -8.75 -2.16
N ALA A 18 15.08 -8.23 -2.70
CA ALA A 18 15.12 -7.09 -3.60
C ALA A 18 15.72 -5.86 -2.92
N GLN A 19 16.62 -5.20 -3.63
CA GLN A 19 17.17 -3.90 -3.25
C GLN A 19 16.42 -2.81 -3.98
N ILE A 20 15.76 -1.93 -3.24
CA ILE A 20 14.94 -0.85 -3.80
C ILE A 20 15.76 0.44 -3.83
N PHE A 21 15.82 1.06 -5.01
CA PHE A 21 16.48 2.33 -5.21
C PHE A 21 15.50 3.35 -5.79
N PHE A 22 15.48 4.54 -5.24
CA PHE A 22 14.72 5.67 -5.77
C PHE A 22 15.72 6.61 -6.46
N VAL A 23 15.63 6.68 -7.78
CA VAL A 23 16.51 7.49 -8.62
C VAL A 23 15.72 8.62 -9.28
N GLN A 24 16.40 9.68 -9.68
CA GLN A 24 15.79 10.73 -10.50
C GLN A 24 15.56 10.21 -11.93
N ALA A 25 14.64 10.86 -12.66
CA ALA A 25 14.28 10.43 -14.01
C ALA A 25 15.49 10.37 -14.96
N GLU A 26 16.44 11.29 -14.79
CA GLU A 26 17.66 11.39 -15.58
C GLU A 26 18.62 10.22 -15.33
N GLU A 27 18.57 9.61 -14.15
CA GLU A 27 19.43 8.49 -13.73
C GLU A 27 18.83 7.13 -14.12
N LEU A 28 17.53 7.09 -14.45
CA LEU A 28 16.82 5.85 -14.74
C LEU A 28 17.44 5.05 -15.91
N PRO A 29 17.81 5.64 -17.05
CA PRO A 29 18.42 4.89 -18.14
C PRO A 29 19.71 4.17 -17.71
N ARG A 30 20.54 4.85 -16.93
CA ARG A 30 21.79 4.28 -16.41
C ARG A 30 21.52 3.13 -15.43
N ALA A 31 20.55 3.30 -14.53
CA ALA A 31 20.17 2.25 -13.58
C ALA A 31 19.70 0.99 -14.32
N ILE A 32 18.92 1.15 -15.40
CA ILE A 32 18.46 0.02 -16.24
C ILE A 32 19.65 -0.66 -16.94
N GLU A 33 20.61 0.11 -17.49
CA GLU A 33 21.83 -0.44 -18.08
C GLU A 33 22.68 -1.23 -17.07
N GLU A 34 22.67 -0.83 -15.81
CA GLU A 34 23.32 -1.51 -14.69
C GLU A 34 22.53 -2.72 -14.17
N GLY A 35 21.35 -3.02 -14.75
CA GLY A 35 20.54 -4.21 -14.46
C GLY A 35 19.35 -3.98 -13.50
N ALA A 36 19.03 -2.73 -13.18
CA ALA A 36 17.85 -2.43 -12.39
C ALA A 36 16.56 -2.66 -13.18
N LEU A 37 15.52 -3.18 -12.50
CA LEU A 37 14.19 -3.34 -13.07
C LEU A 37 13.30 -2.19 -12.58
N PRO A 38 12.78 -1.35 -13.46
CA PRO A 38 11.88 -0.27 -13.07
C PRO A 38 10.51 -0.84 -12.66
N PHE A 39 9.99 -0.42 -11.50
CA PHE A 39 8.67 -0.83 -11.03
C PHE A 39 7.65 0.32 -10.98
N HIS A 40 8.10 1.55 -11.04
CA HIS A 40 7.25 2.73 -11.09
C HIS A 40 7.88 3.75 -12.02
N ASN A 41 7.31 3.94 -13.20
CA ASN A 41 7.79 4.89 -14.18
C ASN A 41 6.81 6.07 -14.32
N THR A 42 7.24 7.26 -13.90
CA THR A 42 6.45 8.49 -14.00
C THR A 42 6.61 9.22 -15.34
N VAL A 43 7.44 8.70 -16.24
CA VAL A 43 7.92 9.47 -17.42
C VAL A 43 6.90 9.52 -18.56
N SER A 44 5.82 8.72 -18.56
CA SER A 44 5.00 8.55 -19.77
C SER A 44 3.52 8.84 -19.66
N GLU A 45 2.97 9.31 -18.53
CA GLU A 45 1.53 9.51 -18.45
C GLU A 45 1.13 10.83 -17.81
N GLU A 46 0.17 11.52 -18.46
CA GLU A 46 -0.46 12.70 -17.89
C GLU A 46 -1.20 12.37 -16.58
N PRO A 47 -1.10 13.22 -15.55
CA PRO A 47 -1.84 13.01 -14.31
C PRO A 47 -3.35 12.89 -14.57
N GLY A 48 -3.95 11.78 -14.14
CA GLY A 48 -5.39 11.54 -14.26
C GLY A 48 -5.82 10.63 -15.41
N THR A 49 -4.89 10.10 -16.21
CA THR A 49 -5.19 9.16 -17.31
C THR A 49 -4.99 7.68 -16.93
N ARG A 50 -4.45 7.40 -15.75
CA ARG A 50 -4.23 6.01 -15.30
C ARG A 50 -5.51 5.36 -14.83
N GLU A 51 -5.87 4.26 -15.45
CA GLU A 51 -6.94 3.37 -14.97
C GLU A 51 -6.53 2.58 -13.71
N ARG A 52 -5.22 2.42 -13.47
CA ARG A 52 -4.65 1.66 -12.33
C ARG A 52 -3.46 2.37 -11.72
N THR A 53 -3.22 2.12 -10.43
CA THR A 53 -1.96 2.50 -9.77
C THR A 53 -0.84 1.53 -10.16
N SER A 54 0.42 1.94 -9.99
CA SER A 54 1.56 1.03 -10.20
C SER A 54 1.51 -0.17 -9.26
N PHE A 55 0.96 0.01 -8.06
CA PHE A 55 0.71 -1.08 -7.13
C PHE A 55 -0.26 -2.13 -7.71
N GLN A 56 -1.38 -1.70 -8.30
CA GLN A 56 -2.33 -2.60 -8.96
C GLN A 56 -1.75 -3.26 -10.21
N GLU A 57 -0.90 -2.56 -10.96
CA GLU A 57 -0.18 -3.13 -12.09
C GLU A 57 0.75 -4.27 -11.67
N LEU A 58 1.52 -4.08 -10.59
CA LEU A 58 2.37 -5.12 -10.02
C LEU A 58 1.55 -6.32 -9.49
N LEU A 59 0.43 -6.06 -8.81
CA LEU A 59 -0.46 -7.14 -8.37
C LEU A 59 -0.91 -8.02 -9.54
N ALA A 60 -1.31 -7.40 -10.65
CA ALA A 60 -1.76 -8.11 -11.85
C ALA A 60 -0.61 -8.84 -12.57
N GLU A 61 0.56 -8.20 -12.69
CA GLU A 61 1.74 -8.80 -13.33
C GLU A 61 2.17 -10.10 -12.63
N TYR A 62 2.16 -10.11 -11.30
CA TYR A 62 2.51 -11.30 -10.49
C TYR A 62 1.30 -12.14 -10.09
N ARG A 63 0.10 -11.83 -10.61
CA ARG A 63 -1.18 -12.53 -10.33
C ARG A 63 -1.49 -12.62 -8.84
N LEU A 64 -1.08 -11.63 -8.08
CA LEU A 64 -1.28 -11.57 -6.64
C LEU A 64 -2.70 -11.13 -6.27
N ASP A 65 -3.36 -10.35 -7.11
CA ASP A 65 -4.77 -9.99 -6.98
C ASP A 65 -5.71 -11.18 -7.12
N GLU A 66 -5.38 -12.15 -7.99
CA GLU A 66 -6.14 -13.39 -8.17
C GLU A 66 -5.88 -14.41 -7.04
N SER A 67 -4.63 -14.51 -6.58
CA SER A 67 -4.20 -15.53 -5.61
C SER A 67 -4.31 -15.11 -4.15
N ASN A 68 -4.39 -13.80 -3.87
CA ASN A 68 -4.44 -13.25 -2.53
C ASN A 68 -5.50 -12.15 -2.40
N PRO A 69 -6.73 -12.50 -1.97
CA PRO A 69 -7.82 -11.54 -1.82
C PRO A 69 -7.52 -10.36 -0.88
N ALA A 70 -6.63 -10.54 0.10
CA ALA A 70 -6.22 -9.46 1.00
C ALA A 70 -5.34 -8.44 0.28
N LEU A 71 -4.47 -8.87 -0.64
CA LEU A 71 -3.70 -7.97 -1.50
C LEU A 71 -4.59 -7.27 -2.53
N ALA A 72 -5.60 -7.96 -3.07
CA ALA A 72 -6.59 -7.33 -3.94
C ALA A 72 -7.33 -6.20 -3.21
N LEU A 73 -7.80 -6.44 -1.98
CA LEU A 73 -8.45 -5.42 -1.14
C LEU A 73 -7.49 -4.26 -0.82
N LEU A 74 -6.23 -4.56 -0.49
CA LEU A 74 -5.21 -3.52 -0.29
C LEU A 74 -5.00 -2.68 -1.54
N GLY A 75 -5.04 -3.30 -2.73
CA GLY A 75 -4.97 -2.61 -4.02
C GLY A 75 -6.09 -1.59 -4.21
N GLU A 76 -7.32 -1.92 -3.83
CA GLU A 76 -8.46 -1.00 -3.87
C GLU A 76 -8.29 0.17 -2.89
N ILE A 77 -7.75 -0.09 -1.71
CA ILE A 77 -7.48 0.95 -0.70
C ILE A 77 -6.40 1.92 -1.21
N VAL A 78 -5.30 1.40 -1.76
CA VAL A 78 -4.21 2.20 -2.34
C VAL A 78 -4.73 3.02 -3.52
N TYR A 79 -5.51 2.41 -4.42
CA TYR A 79 -6.13 3.10 -5.55
C TYR A 79 -7.00 4.28 -5.09
N GLY A 80 -7.93 4.04 -4.17
CA GLY A 80 -8.79 5.09 -3.64
C GLY A 80 -8.00 6.21 -2.93
N ALA A 81 -6.91 5.86 -2.24
CA ALA A 81 -6.04 6.84 -1.59
C ALA A 81 -5.28 7.73 -2.59
N GLU A 82 -4.89 7.20 -3.75
CA GLU A 82 -4.19 7.96 -4.81
C GLU A 82 -5.14 8.78 -5.69
N THR A 83 -6.24 8.20 -6.12
CA THR A 83 -7.12 8.80 -7.14
C THR A 83 -8.15 9.77 -6.59
N LYS A 84 -8.50 9.65 -5.31
CA LYS A 84 -9.58 10.44 -4.66
C LYS A 84 -10.94 10.22 -5.33
N GLU A 85 -11.18 9.06 -5.91
CA GLU A 85 -12.46 8.79 -6.56
C GLU A 85 -13.63 8.81 -5.57
N PRO A 86 -14.77 9.41 -5.96
CA PRO A 86 -15.99 9.34 -5.16
C PRO A 86 -16.45 7.88 -5.00
N GLY A 87 -16.73 7.47 -3.76
CA GLY A 87 -17.16 6.10 -3.46
C GLY A 87 -16.02 5.12 -3.24
N SER A 88 -14.78 5.60 -3.15
CA SER A 88 -13.65 4.78 -2.68
C SER A 88 -13.91 4.21 -1.27
N ILE A 89 -13.22 3.13 -0.95
CA ILE A 89 -13.30 2.45 0.35
C ILE A 89 -12.95 3.41 1.49
N GLU A 90 -13.64 3.33 2.62
CA GLU A 90 -13.44 4.23 3.77
C GLU A 90 -11.98 4.30 4.24
N GLU A 91 -11.29 3.18 4.22
CA GLU A 91 -9.87 3.07 4.61
C GLU A 91 -8.94 3.91 3.73
N ALA A 92 -9.33 4.20 2.49
CA ALA A 92 -8.54 4.99 1.55
C ALA A 92 -8.31 6.43 2.04
N GLU A 93 -9.31 7.04 2.68
CA GLU A 93 -9.17 8.38 3.26
C GLU A 93 -8.19 8.38 4.45
N GLY A 94 -8.25 7.35 5.29
CA GLY A 94 -7.30 7.16 6.40
C GLY A 94 -5.88 6.98 5.90
N LEU A 95 -5.67 6.12 4.92
CA LEU A 95 -4.36 5.90 4.31
C LEU A 95 -3.82 7.18 3.67
N ARG A 96 -4.65 7.94 2.96
CA ARG A 96 -4.28 9.22 2.37
C ARG A 96 -3.82 10.23 3.42
N ALA A 97 -4.54 10.33 4.54
CA ALA A 97 -4.18 11.23 5.63
C ALA A 97 -2.83 10.86 6.25
N ILE A 98 -2.61 9.56 6.53
CA ILE A 98 -1.35 9.03 7.05
C ILE A 98 -0.21 9.30 6.06
N ALA A 99 -0.40 9.03 4.78
CA ALA A 99 0.63 9.23 3.75
C ALA A 99 1.03 10.71 3.62
N LYS A 100 0.09 11.64 3.74
CA LYS A 100 0.40 13.09 3.78
C LYS A 100 1.23 13.46 5.00
N GLY A 101 0.89 12.91 6.17
CA GLY A 101 1.66 13.12 7.39
C GLY A 101 3.07 12.55 7.29
N MET A 102 3.22 11.33 6.79
CA MET A 102 4.52 10.70 6.58
C MET A 102 5.37 11.45 5.56
N ASN A 103 4.77 11.96 4.49
CA ASN A 103 5.49 12.79 3.53
C ASN A 103 6.06 14.09 4.15
N ALA A 104 5.34 14.68 5.10
CA ALA A 104 5.82 15.84 5.83
C ALA A 104 6.97 15.54 6.81
N LEU A 105 7.07 14.28 7.25
CA LEU A 105 8.10 13.80 8.18
C LEU A 105 9.32 13.18 7.48
N SER A 106 9.23 12.90 6.18
CA SER A 106 10.25 12.19 5.42
C SER A 106 11.07 13.12 4.51
N HIS A 107 12.36 12.83 4.40
CA HIS A 107 13.31 13.57 3.55
C HIS A 107 13.62 12.80 2.27
N GLY A 108 12.58 12.53 1.46
CA GLY A 108 12.69 11.83 0.19
C GLY A 108 12.01 10.44 0.16
N ASP A 109 12.04 9.83 -1.03
CA ASP A 109 11.28 8.61 -1.30
C ASP A 109 11.77 7.39 -0.50
N GLN A 110 13.07 7.30 -0.23
CA GLN A 110 13.65 6.20 0.55
C GLN A 110 13.11 6.22 1.99
N GLU A 111 13.21 7.36 2.66
CA GLU A 111 12.71 7.51 4.04
C GLU A 111 11.19 7.38 4.11
N MET A 112 10.48 7.90 3.09
CA MET A 112 9.03 7.72 2.96
C MET A 112 8.66 6.24 2.85
N ALA A 113 9.39 5.45 2.07
CA ALA A 113 9.14 4.01 1.94
C ALA A 113 9.38 3.28 3.26
N GLU A 114 10.45 3.62 3.99
CA GLU A 114 10.77 3.05 5.29
C GLU A 114 9.69 3.37 6.34
N HIS A 115 9.21 4.61 6.40
CA HIS A 115 8.15 5.03 7.32
C HIS A 115 6.79 4.40 6.98
N MET A 116 6.49 4.21 5.69
CA MET A 116 5.23 3.62 5.26
C MET A 116 5.19 2.10 5.34
N ALA A 117 6.33 1.41 5.37
CA ALA A 117 6.37 -0.05 5.42
C ALA A 117 5.56 -0.64 6.60
N PRO A 118 5.72 -0.20 7.85
CA PRO A 118 4.90 -0.70 8.97
C PRO A 118 3.42 -0.33 8.84
N VAL A 119 3.08 0.77 8.16
CA VAL A 119 1.68 1.14 7.89
C VAL A 119 1.05 0.14 6.93
N PHE A 120 1.75 -0.24 5.86
CA PHE A 120 1.29 -1.28 4.93
C PHE A 120 1.25 -2.66 5.57
N ASP A 121 2.20 -3.02 6.44
CA ASP A 121 2.17 -4.27 7.19
C ASP A 121 0.88 -4.35 8.05
N ALA A 122 0.54 -3.27 8.77
CA ALA A 122 -0.67 -3.19 9.58
C ALA A 122 -1.95 -3.23 8.73
N LEU A 123 -1.97 -2.50 7.63
CA LEU A 123 -3.12 -2.45 6.73
C LEU A 123 -3.34 -3.80 6.02
N TYR A 124 -2.27 -4.49 5.64
CA TYR A 124 -2.37 -5.85 5.10
C TYR A 124 -2.93 -6.83 6.12
N ALA A 125 -2.46 -6.79 7.36
CA ALA A 125 -3.01 -7.62 8.44
C ALA A 125 -4.51 -7.36 8.65
N TYR A 126 -4.95 -6.11 8.58
CA TYR A 126 -6.37 -5.74 8.58
C TYR A 126 -7.13 -6.36 7.39
N CYS A 127 -6.59 -6.24 6.17
CA CYS A 127 -7.19 -6.82 4.97
C CYS A 127 -7.34 -8.35 5.08
N VAL A 128 -6.33 -9.05 5.59
CA VAL A 128 -6.39 -10.50 5.84
C VAL A 128 -7.56 -10.86 6.75
N ARG A 129 -7.74 -10.15 7.87
CA ARG A 129 -8.83 -10.38 8.81
C ARG A 129 -10.19 -10.05 8.19
N ARG A 130 -10.29 -8.97 7.45
CA ARG A 130 -11.53 -8.54 6.79
C ARG A 130 -11.99 -9.54 5.74
N VAL A 131 -11.09 -10.03 4.90
CA VAL A 131 -11.38 -11.04 3.88
C VAL A 131 -11.80 -12.38 4.51
N ALA A 132 -11.18 -12.78 5.61
CA ALA A 132 -11.56 -13.99 6.35
C ALA A 132 -12.91 -13.88 7.08
N GLY A 133 -13.61 -12.74 6.99
CA GLY A 133 -14.88 -12.51 7.69
C GLY A 133 -14.75 -12.35 9.21
N LEU A 134 -13.53 -12.16 9.71
CA LEU A 134 -13.25 -11.89 11.12
C LEU A 134 -13.66 -10.44 11.42
N ARG A 135 -14.96 -10.26 11.64
CA ARG A 135 -15.55 -9.01 12.12
C ARG A 135 -15.20 -8.86 13.59
N GLY A 136 -14.13 -8.15 13.92
CA GLY A 136 -13.92 -8.22 15.31
C GLY A 136 -12.92 -7.31 15.97
N TRP A 137 -12.79 -6.07 15.55
CA TRP A 137 -12.23 -5.05 16.42
C TRP A 137 -13.31 -4.39 17.30
N ALA A 138 -14.57 -4.41 16.87
CA ALA A 138 -15.67 -3.73 17.54
C ALA A 138 -16.34 -4.55 18.65
N ASN A 139 -16.04 -5.85 18.79
CA ASN A 139 -16.76 -6.72 19.74
C ASN A 139 -15.92 -7.20 20.94
N GLU A 140 -14.61 -6.98 20.98
CA GLU A 140 -13.82 -7.35 22.15
C GLU A 140 -14.06 -6.40 23.32
N ASP A 141 -14.33 -5.12 23.07
CA ASP A 141 -14.66 -4.15 24.13
C ASP A 141 -16.10 -4.28 24.68
N SER A 142 -16.98 -5.02 24.00
CA SER A 142 -18.38 -5.18 24.42
C SER A 142 -18.57 -6.30 25.46
N VAL A 143 -17.60 -7.19 25.62
CA VAL A 143 -17.73 -8.36 26.52
C VAL A 143 -17.31 -8.02 27.95
N GLU A 144 -16.44 -7.03 28.15
CA GLU A 144 -16.01 -6.66 29.52
C GLU A 144 -16.98 -5.77 30.31
N MET A 145 -17.94 -5.11 29.62
CA MET A 145 -18.90 -4.22 30.31
C MET A 145 -20.16 -4.93 30.88
N SER A 146 -20.35 -6.22 30.63
CA SER A 146 -21.54 -6.92 31.09
C SER A 146 -21.34 -7.78 32.37
N SER A 147 -20.12 -7.93 32.87
CA SER A 147 -19.87 -8.74 34.10
C SER A 147 -19.74 -7.95 35.39
N GLY A 148 -20.07 -6.65 35.39
CA GLY A 148 -19.88 -5.72 36.50
C GLY A 148 -21.11 -5.40 37.33
N LYS A 149 -22.21 -6.19 37.30
CA LYS A 149 -23.38 -6.00 38.18
C LYS A 149 -23.93 -7.33 38.64
N ARG A 150 -23.33 -7.94 39.60
CA ARG A 150 -23.97 -8.77 40.59
C ARG A 150 -23.24 -8.66 41.93
N GLY A 151 -23.71 -7.78 42.73
CA GLY A 151 -23.42 -7.71 44.13
C GLY A 151 -24.58 -7.13 44.80
#